data_5dc2d0ff1dc25b031bea257e2b2f999c
#
_entry.id   5dc2d0ff1dc25b031bea257e2b2f999c
#
_cell.length_a   1.000
_cell.length_b   1.000
_cell.length_c   1.000
_cell.angle_alpha   90.00
_cell.angle_beta   90.00
_cell.angle_gamma   90.00
#
_symmetry.space_group_name_H-M   'P 1'
#
loop_
_entity.id
_entity.type
_entity.pdbx_description
1 polymer ?
#
loop_
_entity_poly.entity_id
_entity_poly.type
_entity_poly.pdbx_seq_one_letter_code
_entity_poly.pdbx_strand_id
1 'polypeptide(L)'
;MEFLFVQITDDGDEMLSQIRFANYWYLNNLFYMSAKIASCENIPGGTEYVQAVSKAVTQMYELVFQNDDMGFEDLKRMCVEHRSIAEDEISLSKNEEVIKHHLIRALQCAEKSVSVKDHDINYPLVMGWHVYDAPFDNKQVVRLLKKELAWECFNEYRNKDWFINIENKLNQLL
;
A
#
# COMPACT_ATOMS: atom_id res chain seq x y z
N MET A 1 0.37 24.29 2.87
CA MET A 1 1.38 23.22 3.11
C MET A 1 1.88 23.47 4.53
N GLU A 2 1.38 22.71 5.49
CA GLU A 2 1.85 22.81 6.87
C GLU A 2 3.18 22.06 6.97
N PHE A 3 4.22 22.78 7.38
CA PHE A 3 5.50 22.16 7.69
C PHE A 3 5.46 21.64 9.12
N LEU A 4 5.75 20.37 9.29
CA LEU A 4 5.95 19.80 10.62
C LEU A 4 7.30 20.30 11.13
N PHE A 5 7.28 21.19 12.08
CA PHE A 5 8.50 21.64 12.76
C PHE A 5 8.80 20.67 13.91
N VAL A 6 9.95 20.04 13.85
CA VAL A 6 10.52 19.35 15.00
C VAL A 6 11.02 20.41 15.97
N GLN A 7 10.47 20.44 17.19
CA GLN A 7 10.98 21.34 18.22
C GLN A 7 12.36 20.87 18.68
N ILE A 8 13.29 21.78 18.76
CA ILE A 8 14.58 21.49 19.37
C ILE A 8 14.39 21.42 20.88
N THR A 9 14.66 20.27 21.47
CA THR A 9 14.58 20.02 22.91
C THR A 9 15.93 19.45 23.38
N ASP A 10 16.25 19.66 24.62
CA ASP A 10 17.45 19.07 25.25
C ASP A 10 17.24 17.59 25.62
N ASP A 11 16.01 17.10 25.52
CA ASP A 11 15.65 15.68 25.71
C ASP A 11 15.78 14.94 24.38
N GLY A 12 16.80 14.07 24.31
CA GLY A 12 17.10 13.27 23.12
C GLY A 12 16.01 12.27 22.77
N ASP A 13 15.29 11.72 23.75
CA ASP A 13 14.20 10.77 23.54
C ASP A 13 12.96 11.48 22.97
N GLU A 14 12.65 12.66 23.46
CA GLU A 14 11.57 13.48 22.94
C GLU A 14 11.87 13.89 21.49
N MET A 15 13.09 14.36 21.22
CA MET A 15 13.50 14.74 19.87
C MET A 15 13.43 13.56 18.89
N LEU A 16 13.90 12.38 19.31
CA LEU A 16 13.80 11.16 18.50
C LEU A 16 12.35 10.79 18.20
N SER A 17 11.47 10.90 19.19
CA SER A 17 10.04 10.64 19.01
C SER A 17 9.40 11.60 18.01
N GLN A 18 9.73 12.88 18.08
CA GLN A 18 9.25 13.89 17.12
C GLN A 18 9.75 13.60 15.69
N ILE A 19 11.01 13.22 15.53
CA ILE A 19 11.58 12.86 14.21
C ILE A 19 10.86 11.65 13.63
N ARG A 20 10.64 10.61 14.43
CA ARG A 20 9.96 9.38 14.00
C ARG A 20 8.50 9.64 13.60
N PHE A 21 7.81 10.51 14.33
CA PHE A 21 6.45 10.95 13.99
C PHE A 21 6.45 11.74 12.67
N ALA A 22 7.39 12.66 12.49
CA ALA A 22 7.54 13.42 11.25
C ALA A 22 7.84 12.49 10.05
N ASN A 23 8.68 11.47 10.22
CA ASN A 23 8.97 10.48 9.19
C ASN A 23 7.71 9.73 8.75
N TYR A 24 6.86 9.32 9.70
CA TYR A 24 5.60 8.67 9.37
C TYR A 24 4.64 9.61 8.60
N TRP A 25 4.57 10.87 8.98
CA TRP A 25 3.80 11.87 8.28
C TRP A 25 4.32 12.09 6.84
N TYR A 26 5.63 12.18 6.64
CA TYR A 26 6.24 12.32 5.31
C TYR A 26 6.00 11.09 4.44
N LEU A 27 6.10 9.89 4.99
CA LEU A 27 5.79 8.64 4.28
C LEU A 27 4.34 8.63 3.78
N ASN A 28 3.39 9.03 4.63
CA ASN A 28 1.98 9.14 4.25
C ASN A 28 1.74 10.19 3.14
N ASN A 29 2.44 11.31 3.19
CA ASN A 29 2.33 12.35 2.16
C ASN A 29 2.94 11.90 0.83
N LEU A 30 4.04 11.17 0.85
CA LEU A 30 4.61 10.59 -0.37
C LEU A 30 3.60 9.67 -1.05
N PHE A 31 2.94 8.80 -0.28
CA PHE A 31 1.88 7.96 -0.80
C PHE A 31 0.73 8.78 -1.41
N TYR A 32 0.25 9.80 -0.70
CA TYR A 32 -0.81 10.67 -1.20
C TYR A 32 -0.43 11.39 -2.50
N MET A 33 0.83 11.77 -2.65
CA MET A 33 1.33 12.37 -3.89
C MET A 33 1.39 11.36 -5.03
N SER A 34 1.79 10.11 -4.76
CA SER A 34 1.78 9.06 -5.80
C SER A 34 0.36 8.78 -6.31
N ALA A 35 -0.62 8.70 -5.41
CA ALA A 35 -2.03 8.55 -5.78
C ALA A 35 -2.56 9.74 -6.61
N LYS A 36 -2.14 10.97 -6.29
CA LYS A 36 -2.48 12.16 -7.10
C LYS A 36 -1.84 12.12 -8.47
N ILE A 37 -0.59 11.71 -8.57
CA ILE A 37 0.11 11.56 -9.85
C ILE A 37 -0.64 10.54 -10.71
N ALA A 38 -0.99 9.38 -10.15
CA ALA A 38 -1.73 8.34 -10.86
C ALA A 38 -3.12 8.80 -11.38
N SER A 39 -3.72 9.79 -10.72
CA SER A 39 -5.02 10.35 -11.14
C SER A 39 -4.93 11.46 -12.19
N CYS A 40 -3.73 11.92 -12.57
CA CYS A 40 -3.56 12.96 -13.56
C CYS A 40 -3.58 12.36 -14.98
N GLU A 41 -4.41 12.91 -15.85
CA GLU A 41 -4.31 12.67 -17.28
C GLU A 41 -3.10 13.43 -17.85
N ASN A 42 -2.35 12.84 -18.76
CA ASN A 42 -1.19 13.47 -19.44
C ASN A 42 0.06 13.74 -18.58
N ILE A 43 0.48 12.77 -17.78
CA ILE A 43 1.76 12.86 -17.07
C ILE A 43 2.93 12.69 -18.06
N PRO A 44 3.97 13.52 -18.00
CA PRO A 44 5.19 13.29 -18.77
C PRO A 44 5.82 11.93 -18.40
N GLY A 45 6.02 11.06 -19.37
CA GLY A 45 6.47 9.68 -19.14
C GLY A 45 5.37 8.66 -18.91
N GLY A 46 4.09 9.11 -18.75
CA GLY A 46 2.93 8.24 -18.74
C GLY A 46 2.96 7.13 -17.69
N THR A 47 2.50 5.95 -18.07
CA THR A 47 2.36 4.78 -17.19
C THR A 47 3.70 4.31 -16.60
N GLU A 48 4.82 4.39 -17.34
CA GLU A 48 6.15 4.02 -16.82
C GLU A 48 6.56 4.86 -15.62
N TYR A 49 6.28 6.17 -15.67
CA TYR A 49 6.59 7.07 -14.55
C TYR A 49 5.73 6.75 -13.34
N VAL A 50 4.43 6.55 -13.52
CA VAL A 50 3.50 6.17 -12.44
C VAL A 50 3.94 4.87 -11.80
N GLN A 51 4.22 3.85 -12.60
CA GLN A 51 4.70 2.56 -12.10
C GLN A 51 6.01 2.68 -11.32
N ALA A 52 6.96 3.51 -11.81
CA ALA A 52 8.22 3.72 -11.10
C ALA A 52 8.01 4.38 -9.72
N VAL A 53 7.08 5.34 -9.62
CA VAL A 53 6.72 5.98 -8.35
C VAL A 53 6.07 4.98 -7.41
N SER A 54 5.11 4.19 -7.88
CA SER A 54 4.45 3.15 -7.06
C SER A 54 5.45 2.09 -6.57
N LYS A 55 6.39 1.66 -7.40
CA LYS A 55 7.47 0.75 -7.00
C LYS A 55 8.37 1.37 -5.92
N ALA A 56 8.75 2.65 -6.06
CA ALA A 56 9.55 3.33 -5.06
C ALA A 56 8.81 3.46 -3.72
N VAL A 57 7.52 3.81 -3.74
CA VAL A 57 6.68 3.91 -2.54
C VAL A 57 6.56 2.55 -1.83
N THR A 58 6.26 1.48 -2.57
CA THR A 58 6.15 0.13 -1.96
C THR A 58 7.46 -0.31 -1.31
N GLN A 59 8.60 -0.06 -1.96
CA GLN A 59 9.92 -0.36 -1.39
C GLN A 59 10.22 0.44 -0.13
N MET A 60 9.84 1.72 -0.08
CA MET A 60 10.00 2.54 1.13
C MET A 60 9.15 2.01 2.29
N TYR A 61 7.89 1.63 2.03
CA TYR A 61 7.04 1.02 3.05
C TYR A 61 7.61 -0.30 3.55
N GLU A 62 8.06 -1.18 2.66
CA GLU A 62 8.69 -2.45 3.04
C GLU A 62 9.96 -2.25 3.87
N LEU A 63 10.75 -1.23 3.56
CA LEU A 63 11.95 -0.88 4.33
C LEU A 63 11.61 -0.36 5.74
N VAL A 64 10.59 0.48 5.84
CA VAL A 64 10.19 1.14 7.09
C VAL A 64 9.47 0.18 8.02
N PHE A 65 8.52 -0.60 7.49
CA PHE A 65 7.72 -1.58 8.22
C PHE A 65 8.34 -2.98 8.11
N GLN A 66 9.40 -3.20 8.85
CA GLN A 66 10.06 -4.51 8.90
C GLN A 66 9.07 -5.60 9.32
N ASN A 67 9.11 -6.75 8.63
CA ASN A 67 8.22 -7.91 8.85
C ASN A 67 6.73 -7.66 8.52
N ASP A 68 6.40 -6.66 7.72
CA ASP A 68 5.04 -6.35 7.28
C ASP A 68 4.05 -6.08 8.45
N ASP A 69 4.51 -5.59 9.57
CA ASP A 69 3.66 -5.26 10.73
C ASP A 69 3.04 -3.86 10.57
N MET A 70 2.26 -3.72 9.53
CA MET A 70 1.60 -2.48 9.11
C MET A 70 0.22 -2.36 9.75
N GLY A 71 -0.21 -1.10 9.99
CA GLY A 71 -1.58 -0.80 10.35
C GLY A 71 -2.55 -1.04 9.19
N PHE A 72 -3.86 -1.01 9.48
CA PHE A 72 -4.88 -1.28 8.47
C PHE A 72 -4.81 -0.35 7.25
N GLU A 73 -4.66 0.95 7.46
CA GLU A 73 -4.58 1.91 6.37
C GLU A 73 -3.31 1.73 5.53
N ASP A 74 -2.20 1.36 6.16
CA ASP A 74 -0.96 1.06 5.44
C ASP A 74 -1.11 -0.20 4.60
N LEU A 75 -1.72 -1.27 5.15
CA LEU A 75 -2.03 -2.49 4.40
C LEU A 75 -2.97 -2.24 3.23
N LYS A 76 -3.99 -1.39 3.43
CA LYS A 76 -4.91 -0.99 2.36
C LYS A 76 -4.17 -0.25 1.24
N ARG A 77 -3.32 0.71 1.59
CA ARG A 77 -2.49 1.45 0.63
C ARG A 77 -1.56 0.52 -0.13
N MET A 78 -0.82 -0.33 0.57
CA MET A 78 0.07 -1.31 -0.06
C MET A 78 -0.66 -2.28 -0.98
N CYS A 79 -1.86 -2.72 -0.61
CA CYS A 79 -2.72 -3.54 -1.46
C CYS A 79 -3.04 -2.83 -2.78
N VAL A 80 -3.43 -1.55 -2.72
CA VAL A 80 -3.76 -0.73 -3.90
C VAL A 80 -2.52 -0.50 -4.77
N GLU A 81 -1.37 -0.16 -4.18
CA GLU A 81 -0.13 0.08 -4.94
C GLU A 81 0.34 -1.19 -5.66
N HIS A 82 0.37 -2.32 -4.98
CA HIS A 82 0.76 -3.57 -5.63
C HIS A 82 -0.21 -3.96 -6.76
N ARG A 83 -1.51 -3.78 -6.58
CA ARG A 83 -2.49 -4.00 -7.64
C ARG A 83 -2.26 -3.04 -8.82
N SER A 84 -2.00 -1.75 -8.54
CA SER A 84 -1.71 -0.75 -9.59
C SER A 84 -0.46 -1.08 -10.39
N ILE A 85 0.62 -1.50 -9.72
CA ILE A 85 1.84 -1.94 -10.41
C ILE A 85 1.55 -3.13 -11.35
N ALA A 86 0.71 -4.08 -10.91
CA ALA A 86 0.33 -5.21 -11.75
C ALA A 86 -0.49 -4.76 -12.97
N GLU A 87 -1.41 -3.80 -12.81
CA GLU A 87 -2.21 -3.22 -13.89
C GLU A 87 -1.33 -2.47 -14.90
N ASP A 88 -0.40 -1.64 -14.42
CA ASP A 88 0.54 -0.92 -15.27
C ASP A 88 1.43 -1.90 -16.05
N GLU A 89 1.89 -2.98 -15.42
CA GLU A 89 2.72 -4.00 -16.07
C GLU A 89 1.98 -4.70 -17.20
N ILE A 90 0.66 -4.92 -17.08
CA ILE A 90 -0.18 -5.45 -18.17
C ILE A 90 -0.14 -4.53 -19.38
N SER A 91 -0.16 -3.23 -19.17
CA SER A 91 -0.15 -2.23 -20.24
C SER A 91 1.23 -2.04 -20.85
N LEU A 92 2.30 -2.19 -20.06
CA LEU A 92 3.68 -1.89 -20.47
C LEU A 92 4.39 -3.07 -21.12
N SER A 93 4.59 -4.16 -20.41
CA SER A 93 5.44 -5.26 -20.84
C SER A 93 4.78 -6.63 -20.84
N LYS A 94 3.64 -6.77 -20.17
CA LYS A 94 2.92 -8.05 -19.95
C LYS A 94 3.80 -9.14 -19.31
N ASN A 95 4.74 -8.75 -18.46
CA ASN A 95 5.58 -9.70 -17.75
C ASN A 95 4.76 -10.44 -16.67
N GLU A 96 4.33 -11.65 -16.98
CA GLU A 96 3.43 -12.45 -16.12
C GLU A 96 4.00 -12.67 -14.72
N GLU A 97 5.31 -12.87 -14.57
CA GLU A 97 5.92 -13.09 -13.26
C GLU A 97 5.88 -11.84 -12.39
N VAL A 98 6.03 -10.64 -12.97
CA VAL A 98 5.90 -9.37 -12.26
C VAL A 98 4.44 -9.13 -11.86
N ILE A 99 3.50 -9.33 -12.78
CA ILE A 99 2.06 -9.21 -12.52
C ILE A 99 1.65 -10.14 -11.37
N LYS A 100 1.99 -11.41 -11.47
CA LYS A 100 1.73 -12.43 -10.46
C LYS A 100 2.34 -12.07 -9.09
N HIS A 101 3.60 -11.64 -9.08
CA HIS A 101 4.28 -11.22 -7.85
C HIS A 101 3.49 -10.13 -7.13
N HIS A 102 3.15 -9.06 -7.84
CA HIS A 102 2.45 -7.93 -7.24
C HIS A 102 1.02 -8.26 -6.84
N LEU A 103 0.29 -9.08 -7.58
CA LEU A 103 -1.05 -9.52 -7.16
C LEU A 103 -1.01 -10.44 -5.93
N ILE A 104 0.03 -11.27 -5.78
CA ILE A 104 0.24 -12.06 -4.56
C ILE A 104 0.55 -11.14 -3.38
N ARG A 105 1.37 -10.10 -3.56
CA ARG A 105 1.63 -9.11 -2.50
C ARG A 105 0.36 -8.34 -2.11
N ALA A 106 -0.47 -7.93 -3.08
CA ALA A 106 -1.76 -7.32 -2.81
C ALA A 106 -2.68 -8.24 -1.99
N LEU A 107 -2.75 -9.53 -2.36
CA LEU A 107 -3.49 -10.53 -1.59
C LEU A 107 -2.96 -10.65 -0.14
N GLN A 108 -1.66 -10.72 0.06
CA GLN A 108 -1.06 -10.80 1.40
C GLN A 108 -1.43 -9.60 2.28
N CYS A 109 -1.45 -8.39 1.71
CA CYS A 109 -1.93 -7.20 2.42
C CYS A 109 -3.42 -7.32 2.77
N ALA A 110 -4.24 -7.82 1.86
CA ALA A 110 -5.67 -8.05 2.12
C ALA A 110 -5.90 -9.13 3.20
N GLU A 111 -5.15 -10.23 3.18
CA GLU A 111 -5.21 -11.29 4.21
C GLU A 111 -4.84 -10.73 5.60
N LYS A 112 -3.74 -9.98 5.69
CA LYS A 112 -3.29 -9.38 6.95
C LYS A 112 -4.31 -8.36 7.49
N SER A 113 -4.93 -7.57 6.62
CA SER A 113 -5.89 -6.54 7.02
C SER A 113 -7.09 -7.09 7.78
N VAL A 114 -7.48 -8.35 7.54
CA VAL A 114 -8.61 -9.01 8.22
C VAL A 114 -8.33 -9.24 9.71
N SER A 115 -7.07 -9.47 10.08
CA SER A 115 -6.65 -9.80 11.45
C SER A 115 -6.02 -8.63 12.18
N VAL A 116 -5.75 -7.53 11.49
CA VAL A 116 -5.11 -6.35 12.11
C VAL A 116 -6.06 -5.73 13.13
N LYS A 117 -5.50 -5.34 14.25
CA LYS A 117 -6.17 -4.53 15.27
C LYS A 117 -5.57 -3.15 15.26
N ASP A 118 -6.31 -2.18 15.73
CA ASP A 118 -5.76 -0.85 15.99
C ASP A 118 -4.56 -0.99 16.91
N HIS A 119 -3.45 -0.42 16.52
CA HIS A 119 -2.24 -0.38 17.31
C HIS A 119 -1.44 0.88 16.98
N ASP A 120 -0.65 1.28 17.94
CA ASP A 120 0.30 2.36 17.75
C ASP A 120 1.44 1.90 16.84
N ILE A 121 1.77 2.73 15.87
CA ILE A 121 2.92 2.51 15.02
C ILE A 121 4.15 2.95 15.78
N ASN A 122 5.04 1.99 16.09
CA ASN A 122 6.24 2.23 16.88
C ASN A 122 7.43 1.41 16.35
N TYR A 123 8.00 1.88 15.24
CA TYR A 123 9.16 1.26 14.58
C TYR A 123 10.40 2.14 14.72
N PRO A 124 11.60 1.61 14.47
CA PRO A 124 12.84 2.38 14.61
C PRO A 124 12.85 3.70 13.82
N LEU A 125 12.22 3.73 12.64
CA LEU A 125 12.23 4.90 11.75
C LEU A 125 10.96 5.73 11.80
N VAL A 126 9.84 5.18 12.28
CA VAL A 126 8.54 5.84 12.28
C VAL A 126 7.78 5.61 13.56
N MET A 127 6.97 6.58 13.95
CA MET A 127 6.04 6.50 15.07
C MET A 127 4.75 7.23 14.72
N GLY A 128 3.63 6.68 15.12
CA GLY A 128 2.32 7.30 14.90
C GLY A 128 1.21 6.46 15.50
N TRP A 129 -0.01 6.89 15.28
CA TRP A 129 -1.22 6.13 15.63
C TRP A 129 -2.25 6.25 14.52
N HIS A 130 -3.06 5.23 14.38
CA HIS A 130 -4.27 5.28 13.57
C HIS A 130 -5.48 5.46 14.50
N VAL A 131 -6.24 6.52 14.24
CA VAL A 131 -7.55 6.68 14.86
C VAL A 131 -8.57 6.22 13.82
N TYR A 132 -9.28 5.14 14.13
CA TYR A 132 -10.39 4.69 13.29
C TYR A 132 -11.71 5.19 13.88
N ASP A 133 -12.49 5.84 13.03
CA ASP A 133 -13.91 6.06 13.34
C ASP A 133 -14.63 4.72 13.25
N ALA A 134 -15.13 4.23 14.38
CA ALA A 134 -15.88 2.97 14.42
C ALA A 134 -17.24 3.10 13.70
N PRO A 135 -17.78 2.02 13.11
CA PRO A 135 -17.29 0.65 13.11
C PRO A 135 -16.27 0.37 12.00
N PHE A 136 -15.18 -0.23 12.38
CA PHE A 136 -14.11 -0.63 11.48
C PHE A 136 -14.48 -1.90 10.70
N ASP A 137 -14.38 -1.84 9.37
CA ASP A 137 -14.63 -2.96 8.49
C ASP A 137 -13.32 -3.59 8.00
N ASN A 138 -12.83 -4.56 8.76
CA ASN A 138 -11.58 -5.26 8.46
C ASN A 138 -11.58 -6.06 7.14
N LYS A 139 -12.76 -6.27 6.52
CA LYS A 139 -12.89 -6.93 5.22
C LYS A 139 -12.92 -5.94 4.04
N GLN A 140 -12.82 -4.65 4.30
CA GLN A 140 -12.88 -3.63 3.26
C GLN A 140 -11.80 -3.84 2.18
N VAL A 141 -10.56 -4.15 2.57
CA VAL A 141 -9.43 -4.36 1.65
C VAL A 141 -9.66 -5.58 0.77
N VAL A 142 -10.20 -6.67 1.36
CA VAL A 142 -10.55 -7.89 0.61
C VAL A 142 -11.60 -7.60 -0.45
N ARG A 143 -12.68 -6.88 -0.08
CA ARG A 143 -13.73 -6.50 -1.04
C ARG A 143 -13.22 -5.57 -2.13
N LEU A 144 -12.36 -4.62 -1.78
CA LEU A 144 -11.75 -3.71 -2.73
C LEU A 144 -10.93 -4.48 -3.77
N LEU A 145 -9.98 -5.30 -3.31
CA LEU A 145 -9.12 -6.09 -4.20
C LEU A 145 -9.96 -7.01 -5.10
N LYS A 146 -10.94 -7.72 -4.53
CA LYS A 146 -11.82 -8.59 -5.31
C LYS A 146 -12.58 -7.85 -6.40
N LYS A 147 -13.09 -6.65 -6.09
CA LYS A 147 -13.79 -5.79 -7.05
C LYS A 147 -12.86 -5.36 -8.19
N GLU A 148 -11.62 -4.97 -7.85
CA GLU A 148 -10.66 -4.47 -8.83
C GLU A 148 -10.09 -5.59 -9.71
N LEU A 149 -9.91 -6.80 -9.20
CA LEU A 149 -9.54 -7.97 -10.01
C LEU A 149 -10.63 -8.37 -11.02
N ALA A 150 -11.86 -7.87 -10.87
CA ALA A 150 -12.91 -8.04 -11.86
C ALA A 150 -12.77 -7.11 -13.08
N TRP A 151 -11.82 -6.18 -13.11
CA TRP A 151 -11.60 -5.28 -14.24
C TRP A 151 -11.11 -6.03 -15.48
N GLU A 152 -11.42 -5.45 -16.66
CA GLU A 152 -11.15 -6.08 -17.97
C GLU A 152 -9.66 -6.34 -18.23
N CYS A 153 -8.77 -5.50 -17.71
CA CYS A 153 -7.32 -5.66 -17.88
C CYS A 153 -6.79 -7.01 -17.38
N PHE A 154 -7.48 -7.63 -16.39
CA PHE A 154 -7.10 -8.95 -15.85
C PHE A 154 -7.72 -10.16 -16.58
N ASN A 155 -8.55 -9.94 -17.62
CA ASN A 155 -9.25 -11.05 -18.29
C ASN A 155 -8.33 -12.14 -18.85
N GLU A 156 -7.15 -11.77 -19.37
CA GLU A 156 -6.16 -12.72 -19.91
C GLU A 156 -5.63 -13.70 -18.86
N TYR A 157 -5.69 -13.33 -17.57
CA TYR A 157 -5.12 -14.09 -16.45
C TYR A 157 -6.13 -14.93 -15.68
N ARG A 158 -7.45 -14.73 -15.89
CA ARG A 158 -8.51 -15.38 -15.12
C ARG A 158 -8.48 -16.91 -15.16
N ASN A 159 -7.95 -17.50 -16.24
CA ASN A 159 -7.84 -18.95 -16.39
C ASN A 159 -6.49 -19.51 -15.92
N LYS A 160 -5.61 -18.67 -15.36
CA LYS A 160 -4.33 -19.10 -14.81
C LYS A 160 -4.52 -19.65 -13.41
N ASP A 161 -3.91 -20.76 -13.08
CA ASP A 161 -4.03 -21.40 -11.77
C ASP A 161 -3.69 -20.47 -10.61
N TRP A 162 -2.65 -19.65 -10.78
CA TRP A 162 -2.23 -18.68 -9.75
C TRP A 162 -3.27 -17.57 -9.54
N PHE A 163 -3.96 -17.13 -10.59
CA PHE A 163 -5.01 -16.11 -10.49
C PHE A 163 -6.27 -16.70 -9.83
N ILE A 164 -6.68 -17.91 -10.24
CA ILE A 164 -7.77 -18.65 -9.62
C ILE A 164 -7.52 -18.85 -8.12
N ASN A 165 -6.27 -19.16 -7.74
CA ASN A 165 -5.91 -19.30 -6.33
C ASN A 165 -6.06 -17.98 -5.54
N ILE A 166 -5.73 -16.84 -6.13
CA ILE A 166 -5.94 -15.52 -5.52
C ILE A 166 -7.44 -15.28 -5.30
N GLU A 167 -8.27 -15.49 -6.33
CA GLU A 167 -9.72 -15.29 -6.22
C GLU A 167 -10.36 -16.22 -5.17
N ASN A 168 -9.94 -17.50 -5.13
CA ASN A 168 -10.41 -18.45 -4.14
C ASN A 168 -10.08 -18.03 -2.71
N LYS A 169 -8.87 -17.56 -2.46
CA LYS A 169 -8.46 -17.04 -1.15
C LYS A 169 -9.28 -15.81 -0.75
N LEU A 170 -9.48 -14.84 -1.67
CA LEU A 170 -10.33 -13.69 -1.41
C LEU A 170 -11.77 -14.09 -1.07
N ASN A 171 -12.31 -15.11 -1.74
CA ASN A 171 -13.65 -15.65 -1.44
C ASN A 171 -13.73 -16.28 -0.05
N GLN A 172 -12.66 -16.94 0.42
CA GLN A 172 -12.61 -17.55 1.75
C GLN A 172 -12.53 -16.51 2.88
N LEU A 173 -11.98 -15.32 2.60
CA LEU A 173 -11.86 -14.22 3.56
C LEU A 173 -13.15 -13.40 3.73
N LEU A 174 -14.08 -13.48 2.79
CA LEU A 174 -15.38 -12.77 2.81
C LEU A 174 -16.44 -13.54 3.58
#